data_2e4da1b931020674b727aa7d0323cd54
#
_entry.id   2e4da1b931020674b727aa7d0323cd54
#
_cell.length_a   1.000
_cell.length_b   1.000
_cell.length_c   1.000
_cell.angle_alpha   90.00
_cell.angle_beta   90.00
_cell.angle_gamma   90.00
#
_symmetry.space_group_name_H-M   'P 1'
#
loop_
_entity.id
_entity.type
_entity.pdbx_description
1 polymer ?
#
loop_
_entity_poly.entity_id
_entity_poly.type
_entity_poly.pdbx_seq_one_letter_code
_entity_poly.pdbx_strand_id
1 'polypeptide(L)'
;MKSAFCAPALLVVVALTAGCVVHVDTEGQIVREEKRFTVPGTPDLQIATFDGAIEIQSWDKPDVLIEIEKRGPTKEAVDALQIVSTQDGSRIELEVKRPRSEGFSGIGLHRTASARLILSVPRKTDLRARSGDGSIRVERVSGRLELRTGDGSIRAMDVAGELVINTGDGSVTVSGAEGRLDLDTGDGGVNVSGRLGSVKLHTGDGSIVYRAEPESRMADDWEITTGDGGVTIYLPEGFNADLDAHTGDGTVRSELKISGEDGEDRRRRTLRGRIGEGGRSLRIRTGDGAIRLRPS
;
A
#
# COMPACT_ATOMS: atom_id res chain seq x y z
N MET A 1 71.36 -5.49 -27.36
CA MET A 1 70.22 -6.38 -27.55
C MET A 1 69.54 -6.53 -26.18
N LYS A 2 68.50 -5.78 -25.95
CA LYS A 2 67.66 -5.86 -24.71
C LYS A 2 66.22 -6.15 -25.19
N SER A 3 65.75 -7.38 -24.96
CA SER A 3 64.41 -7.81 -25.25
C SER A 3 63.46 -7.33 -24.14
N ALA A 4 62.45 -6.54 -24.51
CA ALA A 4 61.36 -6.13 -23.66
C ALA A 4 60.28 -7.24 -23.61
N PHE A 5 60.03 -7.77 -22.42
CA PHE A 5 58.92 -8.67 -22.16
C PHE A 5 57.66 -7.81 -21.94
N CYS A 6 56.71 -7.97 -22.83
CA CYS A 6 55.34 -7.42 -22.70
C CYS A 6 54.50 -8.45 -22.00
N ALA A 7 54.04 -8.15 -20.77
CA ALA A 7 53.10 -8.98 -20.04
C ALA A 7 51.66 -8.62 -20.45
N PRO A 8 50.79 -9.61 -20.74
CA PRO A 8 49.40 -9.32 -21.01
C PRO A 8 48.65 -9.07 -19.68
N ALA A 9 47.97 -7.94 -19.65
CA ALA A 9 47.03 -7.62 -18.58
C ALA A 9 45.81 -8.56 -18.63
N LEU A 10 45.67 -9.40 -17.62
CA LEU A 10 44.51 -10.29 -17.46
C LEU A 10 43.32 -9.47 -16.98
N LEU A 11 42.35 -9.21 -17.85
CA LEU A 11 41.09 -8.56 -17.53
C LEU A 11 40.22 -9.60 -16.82
N VAL A 12 40.13 -9.53 -15.49
CA VAL A 12 39.20 -10.35 -14.70
C VAL A 12 37.80 -9.72 -14.82
N VAL A 13 36.98 -10.29 -15.68
CA VAL A 13 35.54 -10.01 -15.72
C VAL A 13 34.90 -10.76 -14.55
N VAL A 14 34.60 -10.06 -13.47
CA VAL A 14 33.76 -10.61 -12.37
C VAL A 14 32.32 -10.63 -12.85
N ALA A 15 31.88 -11.77 -13.36
CA ALA A 15 30.47 -12.03 -13.59
C ALA A 15 29.79 -12.21 -12.23
N LEU A 16 29.03 -11.19 -11.80
CA LEU A 16 28.09 -11.30 -10.68
C LEU A 16 26.97 -12.27 -11.09
N THR A 17 27.13 -13.54 -10.75
CA THR A 17 26.07 -14.53 -10.91
C THR A 17 25.05 -14.31 -9.80
N ALA A 18 23.87 -13.75 -10.13
CA ALA A 18 22.70 -13.86 -9.29
C ALA A 18 22.37 -15.35 -9.16
N GLY A 19 22.71 -15.93 -8.01
CA GLY A 19 22.43 -17.35 -7.71
C GLY A 19 20.93 -17.54 -7.54
N CYS A 20 20.27 -18.17 -8.52
CA CYS A 20 18.92 -18.69 -8.33
C CYS A 20 19.04 -20.06 -7.62
N VAL A 21 18.57 -20.13 -6.37
CA VAL A 21 18.39 -21.42 -5.69
C VAL A 21 16.95 -21.85 -5.93
N VAL A 22 16.77 -22.94 -6.66
CA VAL A 22 15.46 -23.56 -6.91
C VAL A 22 15.28 -24.72 -5.95
N HIS A 23 14.36 -24.60 -4.99
CA HIS A 23 13.90 -25.70 -4.15
C HIS A 23 12.60 -26.24 -4.73
N VAL A 24 12.58 -27.53 -5.07
CA VAL A 24 11.38 -28.22 -5.55
C VAL A 24 10.87 -29.12 -4.42
N ASP A 25 9.76 -28.75 -3.79
CA ASP A 25 9.05 -29.62 -2.87
C ASP A 25 8.13 -30.57 -3.64
N THR A 26 8.20 -31.88 -3.31
CA THR A 26 7.58 -32.97 -4.06
C THR A 26 6.07 -33.15 -3.86
N GLU A 27 5.38 -32.26 -3.16
CA GLU A 27 3.91 -32.22 -3.13
C GLU A 27 3.31 -31.33 -4.26
N GLY A 28 3.88 -31.42 -5.39
CA GLY A 28 3.40 -31.37 -6.79
C GLY A 28 2.99 -30.04 -7.35
N GLN A 29 2.79 -28.96 -6.59
CA GLN A 29 2.14 -27.76 -7.12
C GLN A 29 2.70 -26.44 -6.59
N ILE A 30 3.78 -26.47 -5.82
CA ILE A 30 4.43 -25.27 -5.28
C ILE A 30 5.90 -25.27 -5.70
N VAL A 31 6.32 -24.22 -6.39
CA VAL A 31 7.71 -23.96 -6.73
C VAL A 31 8.14 -22.65 -6.08
N ARG A 32 9.29 -22.65 -5.40
CA ARG A 32 9.87 -21.49 -4.75
C ARG A 32 11.14 -21.08 -5.46
N GLU A 33 11.24 -19.80 -5.76
CA GLU A 33 12.42 -19.16 -6.33
C GLU A 33 12.84 -18.00 -5.41
N GLU A 34 14.14 -17.80 -5.26
CA GLU A 34 14.71 -16.69 -4.51
C GLU A 34 15.56 -15.81 -5.43
N LYS A 35 15.38 -14.50 -5.33
CA LYS A 35 16.20 -13.51 -6.03
C LYS A 35 16.73 -12.50 -5.03
N ARG A 36 18.04 -12.28 -5.03
CA ARG A 36 18.71 -11.31 -4.17
C ARG A 36 19.34 -10.21 -5.02
N PHE A 37 19.14 -8.97 -4.61
CA PHE A 37 19.63 -7.80 -5.29
C PHE A 37 20.43 -6.93 -4.32
N THR A 38 21.67 -6.65 -4.66
CA THR A 38 22.50 -5.67 -3.93
C THR A 38 22.29 -4.30 -4.57
N VAL A 39 21.96 -3.30 -3.74
CA VAL A 39 21.66 -1.94 -4.22
C VAL A 39 22.65 -0.92 -3.63
N PRO A 40 23.13 0.05 -4.44
CA PRO A 40 24.12 1.03 -3.98
C PRO A 40 23.55 2.14 -3.09
N GLY A 41 22.22 2.19 -2.88
CA GLY A 41 21.55 3.24 -2.11
C GLY A 41 20.16 2.88 -1.68
N THR A 42 19.25 3.85 -1.66
CA THR A 42 17.82 3.59 -1.39
C THR A 42 17.21 2.81 -2.56
N PRO A 43 16.64 1.60 -2.33
CA PRO A 43 15.98 0.85 -3.38
C PRO A 43 14.76 1.60 -3.94
N ASP A 44 14.57 1.54 -5.27
CA ASP A 44 13.32 1.90 -5.98
C ASP A 44 12.75 0.62 -6.59
N LEU A 45 11.69 0.09 -5.93
CA LEU A 45 11.11 -1.19 -6.28
C LEU A 45 9.82 -1.02 -7.07
N GLN A 46 9.72 -1.72 -8.20
CA GLN A 46 8.49 -1.83 -8.98
C GLN A 46 8.10 -3.31 -9.07
N ILE A 47 7.08 -3.67 -8.32
CA ILE A 47 6.65 -5.06 -8.16
C ILE A 47 5.23 -5.21 -8.70
N ALA A 48 5.03 -6.12 -9.63
CA ALA A 48 3.73 -6.38 -10.23
C ALA A 48 3.41 -7.86 -10.31
N THR A 49 2.16 -8.21 -9.99
CA THR A 49 1.60 -9.54 -10.23
C THR A 49 0.19 -9.40 -10.80
N PHE A 50 -0.19 -10.32 -11.68
CA PHE A 50 -1.55 -10.32 -12.23
C PHE A 50 -2.58 -10.86 -11.23
N ASP A 51 -2.15 -11.79 -10.37
CA ASP A 51 -2.96 -12.44 -9.34
C ASP A 51 -2.02 -13.08 -8.32
N GLY A 52 -2.23 -12.77 -7.06
CA GLY A 52 -1.41 -13.27 -5.96
C GLY A 52 -1.05 -12.19 -4.95
N ALA A 53 -0.72 -12.63 -3.74
CA ALA A 53 -0.38 -11.73 -2.66
C ALA A 53 1.03 -11.15 -2.80
N ILE A 54 1.19 -9.89 -2.43
CA ILE A 54 2.48 -9.22 -2.29
C ILE A 54 2.66 -8.86 -0.82
N GLU A 55 3.70 -9.41 -0.19
CA GLU A 55 4.05 -9.16 1.20
C GLU A 55 5.43 -8.53 1.26
N ILE A 56 5.53 -7.36 1.85
CA ILE A 56 6.76 -6.59 1.95
C ILE A 56 7.01 -6.29 3.42
N GLN A 57 8.20 -6.64 3.90
CA GLN A 57 8.64 -6.32 5.25
C GLN A 57 10.05 -5.76 5.23
N SER A 58 10.34 -4.84 6.16
CA SER A 58 11.70 -4.38 6.29
C SER A 58 12.57 -5.36 7.09
N TRP A 59 13.87 -5.36 6.77
CA TRP A 59 14.91 -6.04 7.53
C TRP A 59 16.15 -5.15 7.73
N ASP A 60 17.10 -5.62 8.50
CA ASP A 60 18.31 -4.84 8.85
C ASP A 60 19.48 -5.06 7.88
N LYS A 61 19.21 -5.56 6.66
CA LYS A 61 20.24 -5.76 5.63
C LYS A 61 20.08 -4.74 4.51
N PRO A 62 21.19 -4.37 3.82
CA PRO A 62 21.14 -3.41 2.71
C PRO A 62 20.59 -3.99 1.41
N ASP A 63 20.49 -5.31 1.33
CA ASP A 63 20.02 -6.02 0.13
C ASP A 63 18.50 -6.05 0.06
N VAL A 64 17.98 -6.34 -1.14
CA VAL A 64 16.59 -6.71 -1.39
C VAL A 64 16.53 -8.20 -1.67
N LEU A 65 15.72 -8.92 -0.90
CA LEU A 65 15.43 -10.34 -1.12
C LEU A 65 13.99 -10.48 -1.58
N ILE A 66 13.77 -11.22 -2.66
CA ILE A 66 12.44 -11.53 -3.19
C ILE A 66 12.28 -13.05 -3.26
N GLU A 67 11.40 -13.58 -2.44
CA GLU A 67 10.96 -14.97 -2.49
C GLU A 67 9.67 -15.05 -3.30
N ILE A 68 9.65 -15.94 -4.29
CA ILE A 68 8.56 -16.10 -5.23
C ILE A 68 8.01 -17.50 -5.04
N GLU A 69 6.78 -17.61 -4.56
CA GLU A 69 6.08 -18.86 -4.39
C GLU A 69 5.01 -19.02 -5.47
N LYS A 70 5.33 -19.82 -6.49
CA LYS A 70 4.41 -20.15 -7.59
C LYS A 70 3.50 -21.30 -7.17
N ARG A 71 2.21 -21.18 -7.37
CA ARG A 71 1.21 -22.21 -7.09
C ARG A 71 0.31 -22.43 -8.29
N GLY A 72 -0.07 -23.67 -8.54
CA GLY A 72 -0.97 -24.00 -9.63
C GLY A 72 -1.53 -25.43 -9.54
N PRO A 73 -2.56 -25.74 -10.34
CA PRO A 73 -3.19 -27.06 -10.34
C PRO A 73 -2.30 -28.17 -10.88
N THR A 74 -1.35 -27.84 -11.75
CA THR A 74 -0.38 -28.77 -12.35
C THR A 74 0.99 -28.15 -12.41
N LYS A 75 2.02 -28.98 -12.59
CA LYS A 75 3.38 -28.52 -12.78
C LYS A 75 3.52 -27.63 -14.01
N GLU A 76 2.87 -27.99 -15.11
CA GLU A 76 2.87 -27.24 -16.37
C GLU A 76 2.27 -25.85 -16.19
N ALA A 77 1.20 -25.72 -15.38
CA ALA A 77 0.59 -24.43 -15.08
C ALA A 77 1.53 -23.54 -14.25
N VAL A 78 2.29 -24.11 -13.32
CA VAL A 78 3.29 -23.39 -12.51
C VAL A 78 4.49 -23.01 -13.37
N ASP A 79 5.00 -23.89 -14.21
CA ASP A 79 6.14 -23.65 -15.11
C ASP A 79 5.81 -22.61 -16.18
N ALA A 80 4.53 -22.46 -16.55
CA ALA A 80 4.08 -21.45 -17.49
C ALA A 80 4.10 -20.00 -16.92
N LEU A 81 4.19 -19.83 -15.59
CA LEU A 81 4.32 -18.52 -14.97
C LEU A 81 5.69 -17.90 -15.28
N GLN A 82 5.70 -16.81 -16.01
CA GLN A 82 6.91 -16.10 -16.35
C GLN A 82 7.23 -15.02 -15.32
N ILE A 83 8.42 -15.10 -14.73
CA ILE A 83 8.95 -14.06 -13.83
C ILE A 83 9.99 -13.26 -14.59
N VAL A 84 9.68 -12.01 -14.87
CA VAL A 84 10.61 -11.06 -15.48
C VAL A 84 11.18 -10.17 -14.40
N SER A 85 12.49 -10.09 -14.29
CA SER A 85 13.12 -9.17 -13.32
C SER A 85 14.30 -8.46 -14.00
N THR A 86 14.43 -7.17 -13.73
CA THR A 86 15.53 -6.33 -14.18
C THR A 86 16.06 -5.51 -13.03
N GLN A 87 17.34 -5.17 -13.06
CA GLN A 87 17.98 -4.24 -12.14
C GLN A 87 18.79 -3.23 -12.92
N ASP A 88 18.58 -1.95 -12.60
CA ASP A 88 19.42 -0.83 -13.07
C ASP A 88 19.78 0.05 -11.86
N GLY A 89 20.99 -0.12 -11.37
CA GLY A 89 21.46 0.53 -10.14
C GLY A 89 20.60 0.17 -8.93
N SER A 90 19.90 1.15 -8.34
CA SER A 90 19.00 0.95 -7.21
C SER A 90 17.56 0.62 -7.62
N ARG A 91 17.23 0.70 -8.92
CA ARG A 91 15.92 0.35 -9.44
C ARG A 91 15.84 -1.14 -9.72
N ILE A 92 14.83 -1.78 -9.13
CA ILE A 92 14.53 -3.21 -9.32
C ILE A 92 13.08 -3.31 -9.79
N GLU A 93 12.89 -3.95 -10.93
CA GLU A 93 11.57 -4.24 -11.47
C GLU A 93 11.36 -5.76 -11.47
N LEU A 94 10.24 -6.22 -10.94
CA LEU A 94 9.84 -7.61 -10.98
C LEU A 94 8.36 -7.70 -11.36
N GLU A 95 8.09 -8.45 -12.42
CA GLU A 95 6.75 -8.67 -12.93
C GLU A 95 6.47 -10.16 -13.07
N VAL A 96 5.36 -10.61 -12.48
CA VAL A 96 4.79 -11.94 -12.73
C VAL A 96 3.77 -11.83 -13.86
N LYS A 97 4.10 -12.40 -15.01
CA LYS A 97 3.24 -12.37 -16.20
C LYS A 97 2.30 -13.55 -16.24
N ARG A 98 1.04 -13.28 -16.61
CA ARG A 98 0.07 -14.32 -16.89
C ARG A 98 0.55 -15.17 -18.08
N PRO A 99 0.42 -16.50 -18.03
CA PRO A 99 0.70 -17.34 -19.18
C PRO A 99 -0.15 -16.90 -20.39
N ARG A 100 0.44 -16.81 -21.56
CA ARG A 100 -0.33 -16.63 -22.79
C ARG A 100 -1.16 -17.88 -23.02
N SER A 101 -2.48 -17.78 -22.90
CA SER A 101 -3.36 -18.85 -23.34
C SER A 101 -3.39 -18.86 -24.86
N GLU A 102 -2.60 -19.71 -25.50
CA GLU A 102 -2.86 -20.08 -26.90
C GLU A 102 -4.11 -20.97 -26.88
N GLY A 103 -5.22 -20.39 -27.28
CA GLY A 103 -6.50 -20.93 -27.63
C GLY A 103 -6.81 -22.39 -27.25
N PHE A 104 -7.47 -22.60 -26.10
CA PHE A 104 -8.35 -23.72 -25.95
C PHE A 104 -9.56 -23.25 -25.08
N SER A 105 -10.68 -23.03 -25.79
CA SER A 105 -11.98 -22.74 -25.16
C SER A 105 -12.57 -24.08 -24.66
N GLY A 106 -12.16 -24.53 -23.50
CA GLY A 106 -12.77 -25.67 -22.79
C GLY A 106 -13.54 -25.15 -21.56
N ILE A 107 -14.80 -25.51 -21.43
CA ILE A 107 -15.60 -25.28 -20.22
C ILE A 107 -15.00 -26.13 -19.10
N GLY A 108 -14.11 -25.56 -18.32
CA GLY A 108 -13.49 -26.15 -17.14
C GLY A 108 -13.20 -25.09 -16.11
N LEU A 109 -13.43 -25.40 -14.83
CA LEU A 109 -13.03 -24.56 -13.69
C LEU A 109 -11.50 -24.37 -13.74
N HIS A 110 -11.05 -23.32 -14.42
CA HIS A 110 -9.64 -22.98 -14.52
C HIS A 110 -9.19 -22.43 -13.15
N ARG A 111 -8.67 -23.30 -12.30
CA ARG A 111 -7.77 -22.85 -11.24
C ARG A 111 -6.53 -22.31 -11.94
N THR A 112 -6.44 -21.01 -12.06
CA THR A 112 -5.30 -20.32 -12.63
C THR A 112 -4.11 -20.44 -11.68
N ALA A 113 -2.92 -20.62 -12.24
CA ALA A 113 -1.70 -20.51 -11.44
C ALA A 113 -1.53 -19.09 -10.94
N SER A 114 -1.05 -18.93 -9.72
CA SER A 114 -0.76 -17.64 -9.08
C SER A 114 0.64 -17.61 -8.49
N ALA A 115 1.15 -16.42 -8.18
CA ALA A 115 2.44 -16.27 -7.52
C ALA A 115 2.33 -15.33 -6.33
N ARG A 116 2.69 -15.84 -5.15
CA ARG A 116 2.88 -15.01 -3.95
C ARG A 116 4.31 -14.48 -3.96
N LEU A 117 4.46 -13.18 -3.73
CA LEU A 117 5.73 -12.49 -3.64
C LEU A 117 5.98 -12.06 -2.20
N ILE A 118 7.10 -12.48 -1.63
CA ILE A 118 7.51 -12.11 -0.27
C ILE A 118 8.84 -11.36 -0.39
N LEU A 119 8.83 -10.10 0.03
CA LEU A 119 9.97 -9.21 -0.10
C LEU A 119 10.50 -8.81 1.27
N SER A 120 11.82 -8.97 1.45
CA SER A 120 12.56 -8.40 2.57
C SER A 120 13.41 -7.27 2.03
N VAL A 121 13.18 -6.04 2.53
CA VAL A 121 13.74 -4.81 1.98
C VAL A 121 14.39 -3.96 3.07
N PRO A 122 15.36 -3.08 2.76
CA PRO A 122 15.82 -2.08 3.70
C PRO A 122 14.67 -1.20 4.19
N ARG A 123 14.73 -0.74 5.44
CA ARG A 123 13.66 0.10 6.02
C ARG A 123 13.34 1.32 5.16
N LYS A 124 14.36 1.97 4.60
CA LYS A 124 14.17 3.09 3.67
C LYS A 124 14.15 2.54 2.24
N THR A 125 12.97 2.49 1.65
CA THR A 125 12.72 1.93 0.30
C THR A 125 11.56 2.66 -0.35
N ASP A 126 11.76 3.11 -1.59
CA ASP A 126 10.66 3.58 -2.43
C ASP A 126 10.03 2.38 -3.14
N LEU A 127 8.71 2.28 -3.11
CA LEU A 127 7.99 1.08 -3.52
C LEU A 127 6.77 1.42 -4.37
N ARG A 128 6.62 0.73 -5.49
CA ARG A 128 5.37 0.61 -6.25
C ARG A 128 5.00 -0.85 -6.34
N ALA A 129 3.94 -1.23 -5.63
CA ALA A 129 3.41 -2.59 -5.64
C ALA A 129 2.04 -2.63 -6.29
N ARG A 130 1.86 -3.52 -7.26
CA ARG A 130 0.61 -3.70 -7.98
C ARG A 130 0.21 -5.17 -8.05
N SER A 131 -1.03 -5.45 -7.68
CA SER A 131 -1.65 -6.75 -7.90
C SER A 131 -2.95 -6.58 -8.70
N GLY A 132 -3.36 -7.58 -9.47
CA GLY A 132 -4.73 -7.62 -10.00
C GLY A 132 -5.71 -7.77 -8.83
N ASP A 133 -5.90 -8.99 -8.38
CA ASP A 133 -6.92 -9.33 -7.37
C ASP A 133 -6.30 -9.75 -6.02
N GLY A 134 -4.98 -9.81 -5.93
CA GLY A 134 -4.27 -10.24 -4.72
C GLY A 134 -4.13 -9.16 -3.66
N SER A 135 -4.01 -9.57 -2.42
CA SER A 135 -3.77 -8.64 -1.31
C SER A 135 -2.35 -8.09 -1.30
N ILE A 136 -2.20 -6.86 -0.80
CA ILE A 136 -0.89 -6.23 -0.58
C ILE A 136 -0.70 -5.95 0.90
N ARG A 137 0.41 -6.41 1.47
CA ARG A 137 0.81 -6.11 2.85
C ARG A 137 2.18 -5.47 2.88
N VAL A 138 2.31 -4.35 3.60
CA VAL A 138 3.59 -3.65 3.81
C VAL A 138 3.79 -3.40 5.28
N GLU A 139 4.98 -3.73 5.80
CA GLU A 139 5.30 -3.58 7.23
C GLU A 139 6.66 -2.92 7.43
N ARG A 140 6.69 -1.88 8.30
CA ARG A 140 7.90 -1.20 8.77
C ARG A 140 8.79 -0.62 7.65
N VAL A 141 8.19 -0.11 6.59
CA VAL A 141 8.89 0.52 5.46
C VAL A 141 8.69 2.03 5.49
N SER A 142 9.72 2.79 5.15
CA SER A 142 9.66 4.24 5.02
C SER A 142 10.12 4.69 3.63
N GLY A 143 9.47 5.71 3.06
CA GLY A 143 9.75 6.24 1.73
C GLY A 143 8.48 6.66 1.01
N ARG A 144 8.52 6.61 -0.32
CA ARG A 144 7.32 6.77 -1.15
C ARG A 144 6.75 5.40 -1.46
N LEU A 145 5.54 5.13 -0.96
CA LEU A 145 4.87 3.85 -1.08
C LEU A 145 3.59 4.02 -1.91
N GLU A 146 3.55 3.42 -3.08
CA GLU A 146 2.37 3.39 -3.96
C GLU A 146 1.86 1.94 -4.05
N LEU A 147 0.67 1.70 -3.49
CA LEU A 147 0.06 0.36 -3.39
C LEU A 147 -1.23 0.33 -4.19
N ARG A 148 -1.34 -0.56 -5.16
CA ARG A 148 -2.51 -0.69 -6.01
C ARG A 148 -2.96 -2.13 -6.17
N THR A 149 -4.25 -2.38 -6.02
CA THR A 149 -4.86 -3.67 -6.35
C THR A 149 -6.25 -3.45 -6.98
N GLY A 150 -6.74 -4.42 -7.73
CA GLY A 150 -8.15 -4.39 -8.19
C GLY A 150 -9.08 -4.62 -7.00
N ASP A 151 -9.30 -5.87 -6.62
CA ASP A 151 -10.28 -6.25 -5.61
C ASP A 151 -9.65 -6.71 -4.29
N GLY A 152 -8.32 -6.76 -4.22
CA GLY A 152 -7.58 -7.24 -3.06
C GLY A 152 -7.57 -6.25 -1.89
N SER A 153 -7.47 -6.75 -0.68
CA SER A 153 -7.28 -5.91 0.49
C SER A 153 -5.86 -5.36 0.59
N ILE A 154 -5.71 -4.13 1.10
CA ILE A 154 -4.41 -3.53 1.37
C ILE A 154 -4.23 -3.32 2.87
N ARG A 155 -3.07 -3.76 3.38
CA ARG A 155 -2.69 -3.54 4.78
C ARG A 155 -1.29 -2.94 4.87
N ALA A 156 -1.18 -1.76 5.48
CA ALA A 156 0.08 -1.07 5.74
C ALA A 156 0.26 -0.87 7.26
N MET A 157 1.38 -1.32 7.82
CA MET A 157 1.65 -1.26 9.26
C MET A 157 3.02 -0.63 9.51
N ASP A 158 3.07 0.35 10.43
CA ASP A 158 4.30 1.04 10.85
C ASP A 158 5.07 1.62 9.66
N VAL A 159 4.36 2.32 8.77
CA VAL A 159 4.94 2.93 7.56
C VAL A 159 5.11 4.43 7.73
N ALA A 160 6.14 4.99 7.08
CA ALA A 160 6.41 6.42 7.19
C ALA A 160 6.76 7.05 5.83
N GLY A 161 6.33 8.30 5.62
CA GLY A 161 6.61 9.07 4.41
C GLY A 161 5.35 9.40 3.61
N GLU A 162 5.40 9.16 2.30
CA GLU A 162 4.26 9.39 1.40
C GLU A 162 3.61 8.04 1.04
N LEU A 163 2.37 7.85 1.46
CA LEU A 163 1.60 6.63 1.20
C LEU A 163 0.43 6.92 0.28
N VAL A 164 0.43 6.32 -0.89
CA VAL A 164 -0.65 6.37 -1.88
C VAL A 164 -1.24 4.98 -2.04
N ILE A 165 -2.55 4.84 -1.77
CA ILE A 165 -3.27 3.57 -1.82
C ILE A 165 -4.45 3.67 -2.76
N ASN A 166 -4.56 2.70 -3.69
CA ASN A 166 -5.72 2.59 -4.56
C ASN A 166 -6.18 1.13 -4.62
N THR A 167 -7.46 0.90 -4.41
CA THR A 167 -8.09 -0.40 -4.63
C THR A 167 -9.50 -0.22 -5.20
N GLY A 168 -10.00 -1.20 -5.95
CA GLY A 168 -11.41 -1.20 -6.39
C GLY A 168 -12.31 -1.45 -5.19
N ASP A 169 -12.56 -2.71 -4.86
CA ASP A 169 -13.55 -3.10 -3.83
C ASP A 169 -12.91 -3.61 -2.53
N GLY A 170 -11.60 -3.60 -2.46
CA GLY A 170 -10.85 -4.14 -1.31
C GLY A 170 -10.87 -3.25 -0.07
N SER A 171 -10.94 -3.85 1.10
CA SER A 171 -10.80 -3.11 2.34
C SER A 171 -9.36 -2.63 2.56
N VAL A 172 -9.20 -1.44 3.14
CA VAL A 172 -7.90 -0.86 3.45
C VAL A 172 -7.73 -0.70 4.96
N THR A 173 -6.62 -1.22 5.47
CA THR A 173 -6.21 -1.03 6.88
C THR A 173 -4.82 -0.42 6.91
N VAL A 174 -4.69 0.74 7.52
CA VAL A 174 -3.42 1.43 7.76
C VAL A 174 -3.26 1.65 9.26
N SER A 175 -2.16 1.22 9.85
CA SER A 175 -1.91 1.38 11.28
C SER A 175 -0.48 1.86 11.55
N GLY A 176 -0.32 2.77 12.53
CA GLY A 176 0.98 3.33 12.87
C GLY A 176 1.64 4.11 11.71
N ALA A 177 0.84 4.74 10.85
CA ALA A 177 1.36 5.50 9.72
C ALA A 177 1.82 6.90 10.14
N GLU A 178 2.92 7.37 9.53
CA GLU A 178 3.44 8.72 9.73
C GLU A 178 3.68 9.44 8.40
N GLY A 179 3.27 10.71 8.29
CA GLY A 179 3.53 11.54 7.12
C GLY A 179 2.27 11.92 6.32
N ARG A 180 2.21 11.57 5.04
CA ARG A 180 1.10 11.88 4.13
C ARG A 180 0.40 10.59 3.70
N LEU A 181 -0.94 10.61 3.70
CA LEU A 181 -1.77 9.54 3.16
C LEU A 181 -2.75 10.08 2.12
N ASP A 182 -2.73 9.49 0.93
CA ASP A 182 -3.74 9.64 -0.12
C ASP A 182 -4.31 8.25 -0.43
N LEU A 183 -5.60 8.02 -0.11
CA LEU A 183 -6.25 6.73 -0.21
C LEU A 183 -7.57 6.85 -0.98
N ASP A 184 -7.70 6.02 -1.99
CA ASP A 184 -8.90 5.90 -2.82
C ASP A 184 -9.34 4.43 -2.91
N THR A 185 -10.61 4.15 -2.62
CA THR A 185 -11.22 2.83 -2.81
C THR A 185 -12.65 2.97 -3.30
N GLY A 186 -13.13 2.02 -4.10
CA GLY A 186 -14.53 1.99 -4.54
C GLY A 186 -15.45 1.70 -3.35
N ASP A 187 -15.69 0.44 -3.04
CA ASP A 187 -16.71 0.04 -2.04
C ASP A 187 -16.10 -0.47 -0.72
N GLY A 188 -14.79 -0.46 -0.62
CA GLY A 188 -14.08 -1.00 0.54
C GLY A 188 -14.16 -0.15 1.80
N GLY A 189 -14.28 -0.81 2.96
CA GLY A 189 -14.15 -0.15 4.25
C GLY A 189 -12.71 0.32 4.51
N VAL A 190 -12.56 1.54 5.05
CA VAL A 190 -11.27 2.17 5.34
C VAL A 190 -11.07 2.31 6.83
N ASN A 191 -9.98 1.74 7.35
CA ASN A 191 -9.57 1.87 8.75
C ASN A 191 -8.14 2.39 8.83
N VAL A 192 -7.96 3.59 9.36
CA VAL A 192 -6.65 4.27 9.41
C VAL A 192 -6.35 4.70 10.83
N SER A 193 -5.12 4.43 11.30
CA SER A 193 -4.56 5.06 12.50
C SER A 193 -3.12 5.51 12.28
N GLY A 194 -2.74 6.63 12.89
CA GLY A 194 -1.38 7.14 12.79
C GLY A 194 -1.23 8.62 13.10
N ARG A 195 0.00 9.10 12.99
CA ARG A 195 0.39 10.52 13.10
C ARG A 195 0.59 11.12 11.72
N LEU A 196 -0.49 11.46 11.06
CA LEU A 196 -0.48 11.96 9.70
C LEU A 196 -0.55 13.49 9.67
N GLY A 197 0.32 14.13 8.89
CA GLY A 197 0.29 15.56 8.64
C GLY A 197 -0.65 15.96 7.51
N SER A 198 -0.88 15.07 6.56
CA SER A 198 -1.77 15.28 5.41
C SER A 198 -2.61 14.03 5.20
N VAL A 199 -3.93 14.19 5.09
CA VAL A 199 -4.89 13.08 4.97
C VAL A 199 -5.89 13.37 3.86
N LYS A 200 -5.93 12.49 2.88
CA LYS A 200 -6.99 12.45 1.87
C LYS A 200 -7.52 11.02 1.80
N LEU A 201 -8.76 10.83 2.20
CA LEU A 201 -9.44 9.54 2.19
C LEU A 201 -10.70 9.63 1.36
N HIS A 202 -10.82 8.75 0.39
CA HIS A 202 -12.01 8.61 -0.43
C HIS A 202 -12.45 7.15 -0.50
N THR A 203 -13.76 6.91 -0.35
CA THR A 203 -14.39 5.64 -0.68
C THR A 203 -15.77 5.92 -1.29
N GLY A 204 -16.22 5.08 -2.21
CA GLY A 204 -17.57 5.14 -2.76
C GLY A 204 -18.58 4.83 -1.65
N ASP A 205 -18.81 3.56 -1.35
CA ASP A 205 -19.87 3.13 -0.43
C ASP A 205 -19.34 2.63 0.93
N GLY A 206 -18.04 2.60 1.12
CA GLY A 206 -17.41 2.11 2.35
C GLY A 206 -17.50 3.07 3.52
N SER A 207 -17.47 2.53 4.73
CA SER A 207 -17.31 3.33 5.94
C SER A 207 -15.86 3.70 6.19
N ILE A 208 -15.61 4.91 6.70
CA ILE A 208 -14.28 5.39 7.07
C ILE A 208 -14.18 5.51 8.58
N VAL A 209 -13.16 4.86 9.15
CA VAL A 209 -12.74 5.07 10.54
C VAL A 209 -11.31 5.61 10.53
N TYR A 210 -11.12 6.82 11.02
CA TYR A 210 -9.79 7.40 11.19
C TYR A 210 -9.52 7.73 12.65
N ARG A 211 -8.39 7.25 13.16
CA ARG A 211 -7.91 7.54 14.51
C ARG A 211 -6.57 8.29 14.43
N ALA A 212 -6.61 9.58 14.68
CA ALA A 212 -5.40 10.36 14.87
C ALA A 212 -4.76 9.97 16.21
N GLU A 213 -3.49 9.57 16.17
CA GLU A 213 -2.72 9.24 17.36
C GLU A 213 -2.30 10.50 18.12
N PRO A 214 -1.89 10.37 19.40
CA PRO A 214 -1.36 11.52 20.17
C PRO A 214 -0.29 12.28 19.41
N GLU A 215 -0.26 13.61 19.59
CA GLU A 215 0.66 14.53 18.91
C GLU A 215 0.42 14.71 17.39
N SER A 216 -0.65 14.12 16.83
CA SER A 216 -1.03 14.39 15.44
C SER A 216 -1.29 15.89 15.23
N ARG A 217 -0.71 16.44 14.15
CA ARG A 217 -0.88 17.85 13.77
C ARG A 217 -1.08 17.92 12.25
N MET A 218 -2.00 18.76 11.84
CA MET A 218 -2.23 18.99 10.42
C MET A 218 -1.12 19.85 9.84
N ALA A 219 -0.36 19.32 8.89
CA ALA A 219 0.56 20.09 8.05
C ALA A 219 -0.16 20.69 6.84
N ASP A 220 -1.14 19.97 6.31
CA ASP A 220 -2.03 20.37 5.21
C ASP A 220 -3.49 20.20 5.62
N ASP A 221 -4.41 20.66 4.77
CA ASP A 221 -5.84 20.41 4.93
C ASP A 221 -6.13 18.89 4.82
N TRP A 222 -7.10 18.43 5.61
CA TRP A 222 -7.57 17.05 5.56
C TRP A 222 -8.90 16.95 4.86
N GLU A 223 -9.02 15.99 3.95
CA GLU A 223 -10.23 15.71 3.20
C GLU A 223 -10.64 14.24 3.37
N ILE A 224 -11.86 14.03 3.88
CA ILE A 224 -12.39 12.69 4.14
C ILE A 224 -13.79 12.62 3.53
N THR A 225 -13.95 11.78 2.51
CA THR A 225 -15.17 11.70 1.72
C THR A 225 -15.60 10.26 1.52
N THR A 226 -16.88 9.99 1.68
CA THR A 226 -17.53 8.74 1.28
C THR A 226 -18.86 9.04 0.61
N GLY A 227 -19.31 8.19 -0.29
CA GLY A 227 -20.66 8.25 -0.86
C GLY A 227 -21.69 7.90 0.21
N ASP A 228 -21.92 6.62 0.47
CA ASP A 228 -23.01 6.15 1.32
C ASP A 228 -22.58 5.67 2.70
N GLY A 229 -21.29 5.63 2.96
CA GLY A 229 -20.75 5.13 4.22
C GLY A 229 -20.75 6.13 5.37
N GLY A 230 -20.66 5.62 6.60
CA GLY A 230 -20.46 6.45 7.79
C GLY A 230 -18.98 6.85 7.97
N VAL A 231 -18.76 8.05 8.51
CA VAL A 231 -17.41 8.52 8.86
C VAL A 231 -17.29 8.65 10.37
N THR A 232 -16.29 8.02 10.96
CA THR A 232 -15.97 8.17 12.39
C THR A 232 -14.52 8.61 12.53
N ILE A 233 -14.29 9.75 13.18
CA ILE A 233 -12.97 10.31 13.40
C ILE A 233 -12.71 10.43 14.89
N TYR A 234 -11.57 9.90 15.32
CA TYR A 234 -11.06 10.06 16.67
C TYR A 234 -9.89 11.04 16.63
N LEU A 235 -10.01 12.11 17.44
CA LEU A 235 -8.99 13.17 17.51
C LEU A 235 -8.41 13.23 18.94
N PRO A 236 -7.09 13.39 19.07
CA PRO A 236 -6.45 13.49 20.37
C PRO A 236 -6.75 14.84 21.04
N GLU A 237 -6.55 14.90 22.35
CA GLU A 237 -6.61 16.14 23.09
C GLU A 237 -5.60 17.17 22.53
N GLY A 238 -6.01 18.44 22.48
CA GLY A 238 -5.18 19.53 21.93
C GLY A 238 -5.11 19.58 20.40
N PHE A 239 -5.90 18.77 19.69
CA PHE A 239 -5.98 18.86 18.24
C PHE A 239 -6.66 20.16 17.80
N ASN A 240 -6.10 20.83 16.77
CA ASN A 240 -6.57 22.10 16.25
C ASN A 240 -6.96 21.98 14.78
N ALA A 241 -8.17 22.42 14.42
CA ALA A 241 -8.67 22.44 13.05
C ALA A 241 -9.88 23.36 12.87
N ASP A 242 -10.07 23.86 11.67
CA ASP A 242 -11.32 24.45 11.22
C ASP A 242 -12.19 23.34 10.60
N LEU A 243 -13.27 22.98 11.29
CA LEU A 243 -14.15 21.88 10.90
C LEU A 243 -15.21 22.32 9.90
N ASP A 244 -15.35 21.55 8.81
CA ASP A 244 -16.49 21.63 7.90
C ASP A 244 -16.98 20.21 7.60
N ALA A 245 -17.97 19.73 8.37
CA ALA A 245 -18.57 18.41 8.22
C ALA A 245 -19.99 18.51 7.66
N HIS A 246 -20.31 17.71 6.63
CA HIS A 246 -21.61 17.69 5.99
C HIS A 246 -22.02 16.29 5.53
N THR A 247 -23.30 15.97 5.72
CA THR A 247 -23.95 14.77 5.18
C THR A 247 -25.19 15.15 4.38
N GLY A 248 -25.44 14.48 3.28
CA GLY A 248 -26.66 14.68 2.46
C GLY A 248 -27.90 14.16 3.17
N ASP A 249 -27.89 12.89 3.60
CA ASP A 249 -28.98 12.27 4.36
C ASP A 249 -28.42 11.43 5.53
N GLY A 250 -28.23 12.08 6.64
CA GLY A 250 -27.67 11.48 7.84
C GLY A 250 -27.64 12.46 9.01
N THR A 251 -26.72 12.26 9.92
CA THR A 251 -26.50 13.18 11.05
C THR A 251 -25.03 13.39 11.33
N VAL A 252 -24.66 14.63 11.61
CA VAL A 252 -23.32 14.96 12.13
C VAL A 252 -23.40 15.09 13.65
N ARG A 253 -22.56 14.34 14.36
CA ARG A 253 -22.47 14.37 15.84
C ARG A 253 -21.03 14.56 16.27
N SER A 254 -20.81 15.45 17.23
CA SER A 254 -19.50 15.66 17.84
C SER A 254 -19.59 15.49 19.36
N GLU A 255 -18.69 14.70 19.91
CA GLU A 255 -18.40 14.61 21.34
C GLU A 255 -17.28 15.60 21.72
N LEU A 256 -16.66 16.26 20.71
CA LEU A 256 -15.66 17.29 20.91
C LEU A 256 -16.31 18.64 21.09
N LYS A 257 -15.65 19.52 21.84
CA LYS A 257 -16.07 20.93 21.98
C LYS A 257 -15.78 21.70 20.69
N ILE A 258 -16.82 22.16 20.02
CA ILE A 258 -16.74 22.99 18.82
C ILE A 258 -17.06 24.44 19.20
N SER A 259 -16.19 25.38 18.85
CA SER A 259 -16.38 26.82 19.08
C SER A 259 -16.83 27.52 17.80
N GLY A 260 -17.77 28.48 17.89
CA GLY A 260 -18.29 29.20 16.73
C GLY A 260 -19.21 28.36 15.85
N GLU A 261 -19.96 27.44 16.47
CA GLU A 261 -20.93 26.58 15.76
C GLU A 261 -21.99 27.45 15.09
N ASP A 262 -22.02 27.44 13.74
CA ASP A 262 -23.04 28.09 12.94
C ASP A 262 -24.23 27.13 12.75
N GLY A 263 -25.36 27.48 13.37
CA GLY A 263 -26.64 27.02 12.89
C GLY A 263 -27.41 26.03 13.75
N GLU A 264 -28.62 26.41 14.07
CA GLU A 264 -29.74 25.53 14.47
C GLU A 264 -30.23 24.69 13.26
N ASP A 265 -29.41 23.84 12.65
CA ASP A 265 -29.95 22.83 11.74
C ASP A 265 -30.62 21.76 12.61
N ARG A 266 -31.97 21.79 12.65
CA ARG A 266 -32.81 20.81 13.38
C ARG A 266 -32.51 19.37 12.99
N ARG A 267 -31.91 19.12 11.81
CA ARG A 267 -31.50 17.81 11.34
C ARG A 267 -30.03 17.51 11.56
N ARG A 268 -29.24 18.48 12.02
CA ARG A 268 -27.79 18.36 12.23
C ARG A 268 -27.05 17.70 11.06
N ARG A 269 -27.37 18.12 9.83
CA ARG A 269 -26.67 17.62 8.64
C ARG A 269 -25.35 18.32 8.36
N THR A 270 -25.17 19.47 8.95
CA THR A 270 -23.94 20.27 8.81
C THR A 270 -23.44 20.68 10.19
N LEU A 271 -22.14 20.62 10.38
CA LEU A 271 -21.44 21.10 11.55
C LEU A 271 -20.19 21.85 11.12
N ARG A 272 -20.15 23.15 11.40
CA ARG A 272 -19.01 24.04 11.14
C ARG A 272 -18.59 24.72 12.40
N GLY A 273 -17.27 24.92 12.57
CA GLY A 273 -16.73 25.60 13.73
C GLY A 273 -15.26 25.24 13.94
N ARG A 274 -14.71 25.63 15.08
CA ARG A 274 -13.31 25.39 15.41
C ARG A 274 -13.15 24.33 16.47
N ILE A 275 -12.23 23.41 16.22
CA ILE A 275 -11.69 22.47 17.19
C ILE A 275 -10.43 23.12 17.76
N GLY A 276 -10.34 23.23 19.10
CA GLY A 276 -9.24 23.93 19.75
C GLY A 276 -9.13 25.39 19.30
N GLU A 277 -7.97 25.79 18.85
CA GLU A 277 -7.71 27.16 18.37
C GLU A 277 -8.07 27.38 16.89
N GLY A 278 -8.49 26.30 16.17
CA GLY A 278 -8.70 26.33 14.73
C GLY A 278 -7.41 26.14 13.94
N GLY A 279 -7.42 26.46 12.63
CA GLY A 279 -6.22 26.38 11.78
C GLY A 279 -6.47 25.78 10.40
N ARG A 280 -5.87 24.64 10.07
CA ARG A 280 -6.08 23.94 8.80
C ARG A 280 -7.50 23.40 8.70
N SER A 281 -8.00 23.28 7.47
CA SER A 281 -9.35 22.79 7.20
C SER A 281 -9.45 21.28 7.36
N LEU A 282 -10.37 20.81 8.23
CA LEU A 282 -10.81 19.44 8.32
C LEU A 282 -12.17 19.32 7.62
N ARG A 283 -12.17 18.88 6.38
CA ARG A 283 -13.37 18.71 5.56
C ARG A 283 -13.83 17.25 5.58
N ILE A 284 -15.10 17.02 5.95
CA ILE A 284 -15.70 15.69 6.01
C ILE A 284 -17.00 15.71 5.23
N ARG A 285 -17.16 14.80 4.28
CA ARG A 285 -18.35 14.68 3.44
C ARG A 285 -18.83 13.23 3.38
N THR A 286 -20.14 13.04 3.45
CA THR A 286 -20.79 11.78 3.11
C THR A 286 -22.14 12.07 2.44
N GLY A 287 -22.59 11.21 1.54
CA GLY A 287 -23.95 11.26 0.97
C GLY A 287 -24.96 10.88 2.04
N ASP A 288 -25.06 9.60 2.38
CA ASP A 288 -26.15 9.09 3.20
C ASP A 288 -25.73 8.62 4.61
N GLY A 289 -24.48 8.71 4.95
CA GLY A 289 -23.96 8.21 6.22
C GLY A 289 -23.97 9.20 7.38
N ALA A 290 -23.76 8.69 8.58
CA ALA A 290 -23.56 9.53 9.76
C ALA A 290 -22.08 9.90 9.92
N ILE A 291 -21.81 11.16 10.31
CA ILE A 291 -20.49 11.64 10.69
C ILE A 291 -20.40 11.70 12.22
N ARG A 292 -19.35 11.10 12.79
CA ARG A 292 -19.09 11.10 14.23
C ARG A 292 -17.68 11.57 14.52
N LEU A 293 -17.57 12.60 15.37
CA LEU A 293 -16.29 13.12 15.87
C LEU A 293 -16.19 12.76 17.35
N ARG A 294 -15.08 12.10 17.75
CA ARG A 294 -14.87 11.57 19.09
C ARG A 294 -13.48 11.90 19.62
N PRO A 295 -13.29 12.01 20.93
CA PRO A 295 -11.96 11.99 21.52
C PRO A 295 -11.30 10.62 21.34
N SER A 296 -9.95 10.61 21.16
CA SER A 296 -9.14 9.38 21.10
C SER A 296 -8.92 8.77 22.46
#